data_c589673164faa555a750361781140a83
#
_entry.id   c589673164faa555a750361781140a83
#
_cell.length_a   1.000
_cell.length_b   1.000
_cell.length_c   1.000
_cell.angle_alpha   90.00
_cell.angle_beta   90.00
_cell.angle_gamma   90.00
#
_symmetry.space_group_name_H-M   'P 1'
#
loop_
_entity.id
_entity.type
_entity.pdbx_description
1 polymer ?
#
loop_
_entity_poly.entity_id
_entity_poly.type
_entity_poly.pdbx_seq_one_letter_code
_entity_poly.pdbx_strand_id
1 'polypeptide(L)'
;MKLHELQPAAGSAKANWRKGRGPGSGNGKTAGKGHKGQNARSGGGVRLGFEGGQFPIYRTHPKRGFHNIFATNYAIVNVEDLNKFVDGTVVDIEMLLAAKIIRKPLDGLKVLGNGELTKKLTVKAAVFSATAKEKIEAAGGKAEEV
;
A
#
# COMPACT_ATOMS: atom_id res chain seq x y z
N MET A 1 -21.76 -9.18 -20.24
CA MET A 1 -21.86 -9.77 -18.90
C MET A 1 -23.23 -9.49 -18.35
N LYS A 2 -24.00 -10.51 -18.01
CA LYS A 2 -25.35 -10.37 -17.44
C LYS A 2 -25.25 -10.37 -15.91
N LEU A 3 -26.23 -9.77 -15.20
CA LEU A 3 -26.21 -9.65 -13.73
C LEU A 3 -26.08 -11.00 -13.02
N HIS A 4 -26.69 -12.06 -13.56
CA HIS A 4 -26.61 -13.41 -12.98
C HIS A 4 -25.26 -14.10 -13.20
N GLU A 5 -24.41 -13.58 -14.10
CA GLU A 5 -23.06 -14.09 -14.36
C GLU A 5 -22.01 -13.47 -13.43
N LEU A 6 -22.39 -12.43 -12.64
CA LEU A 6 -21.50 -11.81 -11.69
C LEU A 6 -21.20 -12.76 -10.53
N GLN A 7 -19.96 -13.20 -10.46
CA GLN A 7 -19.46 -14.05 -9.39
C GLN A 7 -18.19 -13.43 -8.80
N PRO A 8 -17.97 -13.59 -7.48
CA PRO A 8 -16.70 -13.19 -6.88
C PRO A 8 -15.55 -14.00 -7.49
N ALA A 9 -14.34 -13.43 -7.48
CA ALA A 9 -13.16 -14.12 -7.96
C ALA A 9 -13.00 -15.48 -7.27
N ALA A 10 -12.53 -16.49 -8.01
CA ALA A 10 -12.34 -17.85 -7.48
C ALA A 10 -11.46 -17.83 -6.23
N GLY A 11 -11.93 -18.44 -5.14
CA GLY A 11 -11.24 -18.49 -3.85
C GLY A 11 -11.43 -17.25 -2.95
N SER A 12 -12.09 -16.18 -3.39
CA SER A 12 -12.37 -14.98 -2.58
C SER A 12 -13.49 -15.20 -1.56
N ALA A 13 -14.47 -16.04 -1.89
CA ALA A 13 -15.55 -16.42 -1.00
C ALA A 13 -15.26 -17.79 -0.37
N LYS A 14 -15.16 -17.84 0.95
CA LYS A 14 -14.98 -19.08 1.71
C LYS A 14 -16.24 -19.35 2.55
N ALA A 15 -16.60 -20.64 2.67
CA ALA A 15 -17.69 -21.03 3.57
C ALA A 15 -17.36 -20.64 5.01
N ASN A 16 -18.34 -20.08 5.73
CA ASN A 16 -18.20 -19.70 7.13
C ASN A 16 -17.99 -20.93 8.01
N TRP A 17 -16.86 -21.00 8.67
CA TRP A 17 -16.56 -22.05 9.63
C TRP A 17 -17.15 -21.69 11.00
N ARG A 18 -18.26 -22.31 11.36
CA ARG A 18 -18.92 -22.12 12.67
C ARG A 18 -18.45 -23.18 13.64
N LYS A 19 -17.88 -22.74 14.77
CA LYS A 19 -17.44 -23.61 15.86
C LYS A 19 -18.58 -23.90 16.84
N GLY A 20 -18.49 -25.03 17.57
CA GLY A 20 -19.47 -25.39 18.59
C GLY A 20 -20.85 -25.76 18.01
N ARG A 21 -20.91 -26.44 16.85
CA ARG A 21 -22.16 -26.84 16.18
C ARG A 21 -22.30 -28.36 16.03
N GLY A 22 -22.01 -29.09 17.10
CA GLY A 22 -22.20 -30.52 17.20
C GLY A 22 -20.94 -31.34 16.88
N PRO A 23 -20.92 -32.61 17.27
CA PRO A 23 -19.74 -33.48 17.12
C PRO A 23 -19.40 -33.76 15.67
N GLY A 24 -20.37 -33.85 14.77
CA GLY A 24 -20.13 -34.12 13.35
C GLY A 24 -19.36 -33.01 12.60
N SER A 25 -19.31 -31.80 13.16
CA SER A 25 -18.56 -30.67 12.57
C SER A 25 -17.03 -30.75 12.79
N GLY A 26 -16.56 -31.69 13.63
CA GLY A 26 -15.16 -31.76 14.07
C GLY A 26 -14.74 -30.69 15.09
N ASN A 27 -15.59 -29.67 15.31
CA ASN A 27 -15.34 -28.56 16.25
C ASN A 27 -16.52 -28.40 17.24
N GLY A 28 -17.11 -29.50 17.69
CA GLY A 28 -18.29 -29.48 18.55
C GLY A 28 -17.98 -29.07 19.98
N LYS A 29 -17.61 -30.04 20.82
CA LYS A 29 -17.51 -29.91 22.29
C LYS A 29 -16.58 -28.77 22.76
N THR A 30 -15.37 -28.73 22.29
CA THR A 30 -14.34 -27.76 22.71
C THR A 30 -14.14 -26.59 21.76
N ALA A 31 -14.83 -26.59 20.64
CA ALA A 31 -14.77 -25.55 19.61
C ALA A 31 -13.33 -25.24 19.10
N GLY A 32 -12.44 -26.24 19.15
CA GLY A 32 -11.02 -26.09 18.76
C GLY A 32 -10.13 -25.44 19.83
N LYS A 33 -10.66 -25.17 21.05
CA LYS A 33 -9.88 -24.55 22.13
C LYS A 33 -9.19 -25.54 23.07
N GLY A 34 -9.46 -26.85 22.91
CA GLY A 34 -8.99 -27.88 23.85
C GLY A 34 -9.75 -27.88 25.19
N HIS A 35 -9.22 -28.54 26.21
CA HIS A 35 -9.91 -28.69 27.48
C HIS A 35 -9.66 -27.54 28.45
N LYS A 36 -8.50 -27.47 29.08
CA LYS A 36 -8.12 -26.50 30.09
C LYS A 36 -7.05 -25.55 29.54
N GLY A 37 -6.80 -24.46 30.23
CA GLY A 37 -5.75 -23.51 29.93
C GLY A 37 -6.25 -22.09 29.73
N GLN A 38 -5.36 -21.16 29.75
CA GLN A 38 -5.64 -19.72 29.66
C GLN A 38 -6.34 -19.36 28.34
N ASN A 39 -5.92 -19.94 27.21
CA ASN A 39 -6.48 -19.66 25.89
C ASN A 39 -7.87 -20.29 25.66
N ALA A 40 -8.30 -21.24 26.51
CA ALA A 40 -9.59 -21.89 26.38
C ALA A 40 -10.75 -21.09 26.99
N ARG A 41 -10.46 -20.09 27.81
CA ARG A 41 -11.47 -19.29 28.51
C ARG A 41 -12.00 -18.16 27.61
N SER A 42 -13.15 -17.63 28.01
CA SER A 42 -13.72 -16.42 27.39
C SER A 42 -12.78 -15.23 27.64
N GLY A 43 -12.42 -14.50 26.62
CA GLY A 43 -11.43 -13.41 26.72
C GLY A 43 -10.01 -13.88 27.07
N GLY A 44 -9.76 -15.21 27.12
CA GLY A 44 -8.44 -15.76 27.41
C GLY A 44 -7.43 -15.48 26.32
N GLY A 45 -6.17 -15.42 26.74
CA GLY A 45 -5.02 -15.18 25.88
C GLY A 45 -3.97 -14.31 26.56
N VAL A 46 -2.85 -14.20 25.96
CA VAL A 46 -1.78 -13.29 26.36
C VAL A 46 -1.71 -12.13 25.38
N ARG A 47 -1.19 -10.97 25.81
CA ARG A 47 -0.98 -9.82 24.92
C ARG A 47 -0.03 -10.19 23.78
N LEU A 48 -0.15 -9.49 22.67
CA LEU A 48 0.74 -9.67 21.53
C LEU A 48 2.21 -9.39 21.95
N GLY A 49 3.12 -10.26 21.53
CA GLY A 49 4.54 -10.16 21.87
C GLY A 49 4.89 -10.53 23.29
N PHE A 50 4.01 -11.22 24.05
CA PHE A 50 4.33 -11.76 25.37
C PHE A 50 5.15 -13.05 25.23
N GLU A 51 6.31 -13.11 25.89
CA GLU A 51 7.28 -14.21 25.81
C GLU A 51 7.42 -14.97 27.14
N GLY A 52 6.29 -15.30 27.78
CA GLY A 52 6.29 -16.15 28.99
C GLY A 52 6.94 -15.52 30.23
N GLY A 53 7.10 -14.21 30.29
CA GLY A 53 7.77 -13.50 31.39
C GLY A 53 9.20 -13.06 31.07
N GLN A 54 9.80 -13.59 30.02
CA GLN A 54 11.05 -13.08 29.46
C GLN A 54 10.87 -11.66 28.93
N PHE A 55 11.93 -10.85 28.97
CA PHE A 55 11.92 -9.50 28.46
C PHE A 55 11.74 -9.52 26.93
N PRO A 56 10.62 -8.97 26.38
CA PRO A 56 10.29 -9.13 24.98
C PRO A 56 11.34 -8.51 24.05
N ILE A 57 11.56 -9.14 22.90
CA ILE A 57 12.61 -8.74 21.95
C ILE A 57 12.49 -7.27 21.51
N TYR A 58 11.29 -6.74 21.35
CA TYR A 58 11.08 -5.33 20.99
C TYR A 58 11.55 -4.33 22.05
N ARG A 59 11.76 -4.78 23.32
CA ARG A 59 12.32 -3.98 24.39
C ARG A 59 13.84 -4.18 24.57
N THR A 60 14.38 -5.31 24.08
CA THR A 60 15.82 -5.60 24.15
C THR A 60 16.58 -4.86 23.06
N HIS A 61 15.94 -4.57 21.91
CA HIS A 61 16.56 -3.77 20.88
C HIS A 61 16.75 -2.32 21.31
N PRO A 62 17.96 -1.75 21.22
CA PRO A 62 18.20 -0.35 21.52
C PRO A 62 17.43 0.55 20.56
N LYS A 63 16.87 1.63 21.06
CA LYS A 63 16.27 2.67 20.23
C LYS A 63 17.35 3.31 19.39
N ARG A 64 17.08 3.56 18.12
CA ARG A 64 18.05 4.06 17.17
C ARG A 64 17.49 5.21 16.35
N GLY A 65 18.31 6.24 16.16
CA GLY A 65 17.98 7.38 15.33
C GLY A 65 16.97 8.37 15.95
N PHE A 66 16.62 9.35 15.18
CA PHE A 66 15.63 10.39 15.51
C PHE A 66 14.77 10.69 14.28
N HIS A 67 13.64 11.31 14.52
CA HIS A 67 12.75 11.74 13.45
C HIS A 67 13.05 13.21 13.14
N ASN A 68 13.46 13.51 11.89
CA ASN A 68 13.67 14.87 11.44
C ASN A 68 12.31 15.53 11.18
N ILE A 69 11.95 16.52 12.01
CA ILE A 69 10.68 17.25 11.88
C ILE A 69 10.65 18.21 10.68
N PHE A 70 11.82 18.57 10.15
CA PHE A 70 11.97 19.44 8.97
C PHE A 70 12.21 18.66 7.66
N ALA A 71 11.89 17.37 7.66
CA ALA A 71 12.02 16.55 6.46
C ALA A 71 11.03 17.00 5.39
N THR A 72 11.53 17.27 4.18
CA THR A 72 10.69 17.55 3.01
C THR A 72 10.14 16.25 2.44
N ASN A 73 8.82 16.14 2.36
CA ASN A 73 8.13 14.96 1.86
C ASN A 73 7.45 15.29 0.52
N TYR A 74 7.92 14.68 -0.56
CA TYR A 74 7.36 14.87 -1.88
C TYR A 74 6.30 13.82 -2.21
N ALA A 75 5.27 14.21 -2.97
CA ALA A 75 4.40 13.28 -3.66
C ALA A 75 5.19 12.62 -4.80
N ILE A 76 5.31 11.31 -4.78
CA ILE A 76 6.13 10.57 -5.76
C ILE A 76 5.23 10.03 -6.88
N VAL A 77 5.66 10.22 -8.13
CA VAL A 77 5.04 9.68 -9.33
C VAL A 77 6.11 9.05 -10.21
N ASN A 78 5.83 7.90 -10.78
CA ASN A 78 6.72 7.25 -11.73
C ASN A 78 6.40 7.65 -13.17
N VAL A 79 7.39 7.59 -14.03
CA VAL A 79 7.24 7.90 -15.46
C VAL A 79 6.17 7.01 -16.13
N GLU A 80 6.05 5.76 -15.71
CA GLU A 80 5.01 4.83 -16.17
C GLU A 80 3.59 5.33 -15.93
N ASP A 81 3.33 5.96 -14.79
CA ASP A 81 2.01 6.48 -14.44
C ASP A 81 1.57 7.63 -15.34
N LEU A 82 2.51 8.35 -15.93
CA LEU A 82 2.25 9.45 -16.85
C LEU A 82 1.68 8.99 -18.20
N ASN A 83 1.84 7.72 -18.57
CA ASN A 83 1.25 7.15 -19.79
C ASN A 83 -0.29 7.18 -19.80
N LYS A 84 -0.93 7.45 -18.66
CA LYS A 84 -2.39 7.61 -18.55
C LYS A 84 -2.91 8.89 -19.20
N PHE A 85 -2.03 9.88 -19.41
CA PHE A 85 -2.40 11.16 -20.01
C PHE A 85 -2.32 11.12 -21.54
N VAL A 86 -2.97 12.08 -22.18
CA VAL A 86 -2.97 12.24 -23.65
C VAL A 86 -1.69 12.96 -24.07
N ASP A 87 -1.18 12.65 -25.27
CA ASP A 87 -0.02 13.33 -25.83
C ASP A 87 -0.19 14.85 -25.90
N GLY A 88 0.88 15.57 -25.62
CA GLY A 88 0.90 17.05 -25.64
C GLY A 88 0.30 17.71 -24.39
N THR A 89 -0.17 16.94 -23.41
CA THR A 89 -0.74 17.50 -22.18
C THR A 89 0.35 18.05 -21.26
N VAL A 90 0.03 19.17 -20.59
CA VAL A 90 0.84 19.71 -19.48
C VAL A 90 0.37 19.02 -18.20
N VAL A 91 1.25 18.26 -17.57
CA VAL A 91 0.95 17.50 -16.35
C VAL A 91 1.43 18.29 -15.14
N ASP A 92 0.48 18.85 -14.41
CA ASP A 92 0.70 19.55 -13.15
C ASP A 92 0.23 18.69 -11.96
N ILE A 93 0.55 19.11 -10.75
CA ILE A 93 0.14 18.44 -9.50
C ILE A 93 -1.39 18.34 -9.38
N GLU A 94 -2.13 19.35 -9.87
CA GLU A 94 -3.60 19.37 -9.84
C GLU A 94 -4.20 18.32 -10.77
N MET A 95 -3.63 18.13 -11.96
CA MET A 95 -4.05 17.08 -12.89
C MET A 95 -3.81 15.68 -12.32
N LEU A 96 -2.70 15.49 -11.62
CA LEU A 96 -2.39 14.22 -10.95
C LEU A 96 -3.35 13.91 -9.79
N LEU A 97 -3.81 14.94 -9.07
CA LEU A 97 -4.84 14.83 -8.04
C LEU A 97 -6.21 14.50 -8.66
N ALA A 98 -6.59 15.19 -9.73
CA ALA A 98 -7.85 14.95 -10.45
C ALA A 98 -7.90 13.53 -11.04
N ALA A 99 -6.78 13.05 -11.58
CA ALA A 99 -6.62 11.68 -12.09
C ALA A 99 -6.47 10.62 -10.98
N LYS A 100 -6.45 11.02 -9.69
CA LYS A 100 -6.26 10.16 -8.51
C LYS A 100 -4.99 9.31 -8.54
N ILE A 101 -3.95 9.76 -9.24
CA ILE A 101 -2.63 9.13 -9.25
C ILE A 101 -1.93 9.43 -7.92
N ILE A 102 -2.04 10.67 -7.44
CA ILE A 102 -1.61 11.08 -6.11
C ILE A 102 -2.83 11.41 -5.24
N ARG A 103 -2.69 11.22 -3.94
CA ARG A 103 -3.77 11.49 -2.97
C ARG A 103 -3.63 12.85 -2.29
N LYS A 104 -2.40 13.30 -2.13
CA LYS A 104 -2.07 14.56 -1.44
C LYS A 104 -0.89 15.23 -2.15
N PRO A 105 -0.87 16.55 -2.27
CA PRO A 105 0.23 17.28 -2.93
C PRO A 105 1.52 17.24 -2.09
N LEU A 106 1.42 17.08 -0.75
CA LEU A 106 2.55 17.16 0.20
C LEU A 106 3.34 18.47 0.01
N ASP A 107 4.68 18.41 0.06
CA ASP A 107 5.57 19.56 -0.09
C ASP A 107 5.96 19.82 -1.56
N GLY A 108 5.39 19.07 -2.49
CA GLY A 108 5.60 19.19 -3.93
C GLY A 108 5.61 17.83 -4.64
N LEU A 109 5.77 17.88 -5.96
CA LEU A 109 5.82 16.69 -6.82
C LEU A 109 7.26 16.29 -7.09
N LYS A 110 7.55 15.00 -6.98
CA LYS A 110 8.81 14.38 -7.41
C LYS A 110 8.56 13.28 -8.42
N VAL A 111 9.20 13.39 -9.59
CA VAL A 111 9.08 12.39 -10.66
C VAL A 111 10.28 11.46 -10.66
N LEU A 112 10.00 10.15 -10.61
CA LEU A 112 10.99 9.07 -10.62
C LEU A 112 10.96 8.30 -11.95
N GLY A 113 12.10 7.78 -12.36
CA GLY A 113 12.32 7.15 -13.66
C GLY A 113 11.91 5.68 -13.76
N ASN A 114 11.00 5.17 -12.91
CA ASN A 114 10.54 3.79 -13.04
C ASN A 114 9.57 3.64 -14.22
N GLY A 115 9.71 2.55 -14.97
CA GLY A 115 8.93 2.28 -16.19
C GLY A 115 9.44 3.03 -17.43
N GLU A 116 8.66 3.01 -18.50
CA GLU A 116 8.95 3.68 -19.78
C GLU A 116 7.87 4.68 -20.13
N LEU A 117 8.24 5.80 -20.73
CA LEU A 117 7.32 6.81 -21.24
C LEU A 117 7.20 6.66 -22.76
N THR A 118 5.99 6.47 -23.24
CA THR A 118 5.70 6.35 -24.67
C THR A 118 5.09 7.62 -25.25
N LYS A 119 4.75 8.59 -24.40
CA LYS A 119 4.02 9.81 -24.77
C LYS A 119 4.83 11.08 -24.59
N LYS A 120 4.56 12.05 -25.44
CA LYS A 120 5.19 13.39 -25.39
C LYS A 120 4.39 14.26 -24.42
N LEU A 121 4.94 14.52 -23.24
CA LEU A 121 4.29 15.27 -22.18
C LEU A 121 5.17 16.43 -21.72
N THR A 122 4.56 17.52 -21.28
CA THR A 122 5.25 18.56 -20.53
C THR A 122 4.92 18.35 -19.06
N VAL A 123 5.92 18.01 -18.25
CA VAL A 123 5.71 17.68 -16.83
C VAL A 123 6.28 18.78 -15.97
N LYS A 124 5.43 19.34 -15.08
CA LYS A 124 5.82 20.35 -14.10
C LYS A 124 5.92 19.72 -12.71
N ALA A 125 7.12 19.75 -12.13
CA ALA A 125 7.38 19.15 -10.82
C ALA A 125 8.47 19.93 -10.07
N ALA A 126 8.46 19.83 -8.73
CA ALA A 126 9.49 20.43 -7.89
C ALA A 126 10.86 19.75 -8.04
N VAL A 127 10.86 18.42 -8.26
CA VAL A 127 12.13 17.65 -8.39
C VAL A 127 11.96 16.52 -9.39
N PHE A 128 12.98 16.30 -10.22
CA PHE A 128 13.10 15.13 -11.11
C PHE A 128 14.32 14.29 -10.72
N SER A 129 14.23 12.98 -10.86
CA SER A 129 15.43 12.14 -10.88
C SER A 129 16.13 12.25 -12.24
N ALA A 130 17.44 12.07 -12.29
CA ALA A 130 18.22 12.12 -13.55
C ALA A 130 17.62 11.18 -14.61
N THR A 131 17.34 9.94 -14.22
CA THR A 131 16.71 8.93 -15.10
C THR A 131 15.30 9.30 -15.56
N ALA A 132 14.51 10.03 -14.75
CA ALA A 132 13.19 10.50 -15.18
C ALA A 132 13.31 11.60 -16.23
N LYS A 133 14.23 12.54 -16.03
CA LYS A 133 14.48 13.63 -16.96
C LYS A 133 14.92 13.11 -18.34
N GLU A 134 15.90 12.20 -18.35
CA GLU A 134 16.36 11.52 -19.58
C GLU A 134 15.22 10.80 -20.33
N LYS A 135 14.35 10.09 -19.62
CA LYS A 135 13.22 9.37 -20.23
C LYS A 135 12.14 10.30 -20.79
N ILE A 136 11.87 11.41 -20.12
CA ILE A 136 10.90 12.41 -20.59
C ILE A 136 11.44 13.11 -21.84
N GLU A 137 12.72 13.48 -21.86
CA GLU A 137 13.38 14.11 -23.00
C GLU A 137 13.51 13.13 -24.17
N ALA A 138 13.87 11.85 -23.93
CA ALA A 138 13.94 10.81 -24.95
C ALA A 138 12.58 10.54 -25.62
N ALA A 139 11.48 10.65 -24.88
CA ALA A 139 10.13 10.57 -25.43
C ALA A 139 9.70 11.85 -26.20
N GLY A 140 10.55 12.89 -26.24
CA GLY A 140 10.28 14.17 -26.88
C GLY A 140 9.37 15.10 -26.04
N GLY A 141 9.27 14.85 -24.75
CA GLY A 141 8.60 15.69 -23.77
C GLY A 141 9.51 16.78 -23.19
N LYS A 142 8.98 17.57 -22.26
CA LYS A 142 9.72 18.59 -21.49
C LYS A 142 9.55 18.38 -20.00
N ALA A 143 10.63 18.51 -19.23
CA ALA A 143 10.62 18.53 -17.77
C ALA A 143 10.86 19.97 -17.31
N GLU A 144 9.89 20.55 -16.62
CA GLU A 144 9.93 21.92 -16.07
C GLU A 144 9.97 21.84 -14.54
N GLU A 145 11.01 22.39 -13.92
CA GLU A 145 11.13 22.52 -12.47
C GLU A 145 10.42 23.81 -12.02
N VAL A 146 9.53 23.68 -11.01
CA VAL A 146 8.68 24.75 -10.50
C VAL A 146 8.90 24.95 -9.00
#